data_836cdfd64e482883372f356ccd3d58a4
#
_entry.id   836cdfd64e482883372f356ccd3d58a4
#
_cell.length_a   1.000
_cell.length_b   1.000
_cell.length_c   1.000
_cell.angle_alpha   90.00
_cell.angle_beta   90.00
_cell.angle_gamma   90.00
#
_symmetry.space_group_name_H-M   'P 1'
#
loop_
_entity.id
_entity.type
_entity.pdbx_description
1 polymer ?
#
loop_
_entity_poly.entity_id
_entity_poly.type
_entity_poly.pdbx_seq_one_letter_code
_entity_poly.pdbx_strand_id
1 'polypeptide(L)'
;MNSFEFKNFYILTIQVILAFLLSSLIIILLGASPLDVFKNIFNGAFGRPEKIVKTLLIFLPISLASLALIITFSTGLWNIGIEGQIVLGAIGATVIAKSFLGENVLSPLYQLIIGVSFGSLWGLFCGFLKVKFNVHEIFGGLGLYFVGSGAIIYLILGPWSKEGIASTSGTDIFNKASWFPTFSDLNIPALPILIVSVILILSIVFLGFTKTGLKLKATGTNPDSTEKFQFSSGIYIFIAFAIAGGIAGLAGVFQASVFHHKLVPSISGGYGFLSILIVLASGKRIIPTMLLALFFSAMIAGGSQLQLRLNLHSSLISIILSSVVFFWLIVNSEVLKTKLNKLFLKDS
;
A
#
# COMPACT_ATOMS: atom_id res chain seq x y z
N MET A 1 -3.46 23.56 -25.69
CA MET A 1 -3.90 22.97 -24.40
C MET A 1 -5.40 23.05 -24.39
N ASN A 2 -6.11 21.90 -24.45
CA ASN A 2 -7.56 21.86 -24.59
C ASN A 2 -8.24 22.38 -23.31
N SER A 3 -9.39 23.05 -23.43
CA SER A 3 -10.18 23.58 -22.30
C SER A 3 -10.45 22.54 -21.19
N PHE A 4 -10.47 21.26 -21.55
CA PHE A 4 -10.61 20.13 -20.66
C PHE A 4 -9.37 19.89 -19.77
N GLU A 5 -8.16 20.12 -20.29
CA GLU A 5 -6.90 19.97 -19.51
C GLU A 5 -6.71 21.12 -18.52
N PHE A 6 -7.08 22.34 -18.92
CA PHE A 6 -7.05 23.54 -18.06
C PHE A 6 -8.00 23.37 -16.85
N LYS A 7 -9.19 22.83 -17.10
CA LYS A 7 -10.18 22.59 -16.07
C LYS A 7 -9.72 21.54 -15.02
N ASN A 8 -9.14 20.45 -15.49
CA ASN A 8 -8.62 19.41 -14.60
C ASN A 8 -7.43 19.91 -13.76
N PHE A 9 -6.58 20.76 -14.34
CA PHE A 9 -5.48 21.41 -13.63
C PHE A 9 -5.99 22.37 -12.54
N TYR A 10 -6.99 23.19 -12.87
CA TYR A 10 -7.59 24.13 -11.91
C TYR A 10 -8.25 23.40 -10.72
N ILE A 11 -8.99 22.33 -11.00
CA ILE A 11 -9.61 21.48 -9.98
C ILE A 11 -8.54 20.88 -9.06
N LEU A 12 -7.47 20.33 -9.62
CA LEU A 12 -6.35 19.77 -8.85
C LEU A 12 -5.70 20.83 -7.96
N THR A 13 -5.49 22.03 -8.47
CA THR A 13 -4.88 23.14 -7.73
C THR A 13 -5.76 23.54 -6.53
N ILE A 14 -7.07 23.65 -6.70
CA ILE A 14 -8.01 23.94 -5.61
C ILE A 14 -7.93 22.85 -4.51
N GLN A 15 -7.91 21.57 -4.91
CA GLN A 15 -7.81 20.44 -3.96
C GLN A 15 -6.56 20.55 -3.08
N VAL A 16 -5.42 20.79 -3.71
CA VAL A 16 -4.14 20.93 -3.00
C VAL A 16 -4.18 22.13 -2.06
N ILE A 17 -4.68 23.29 -2.52
CA ILE A 17 -4.78 24.50 -1.69
C ILE A 17 -5.69 24.26 -0.47
N LEU A 18 -6.87 23.67 -0.66
CA LEU A 18 -7.80 23.37 0.44
C LEU A 18 -7.20 22.39 1.45
N ALA A 19 -6.50 21.37 0.99
CA ALA A 19 -5.82 20.42 1.86
C ALA A 19 -4.70 21.10 2.67
N PHE A 20 -3.91 21.97 2.03
CA PHE A 20 -2.87 22.75 2.71
C PHE A 20 -3.45 23.74 3.72
N LEU A 21 -4.55 24.42 3.38
CA LEU A 21 -5.22 25.37 4.28
C LEU A 21 -5.77 24.67 5.53
N LEU A 22 -6.46 23.52 5.37
CA LEU A 22 -6.95 22.76 6.52
C LEU A 22 -5.81 22.23 7.37
N SER A 23 -4.78 21.65 6.73
CA SER A 23 -3.60 21.16 7.44
C SER A 23 -2.90 22.28 8.20
N SER A 24 -2.75 23.45 7.59
CA SER A 24 -2.14 24.63 8.22
C SER A 24 -2.99 25.15 9.40
N LEU A 25 -4.31 25.17 9.25
CA LEU A 25 -5.21 25.55 10.33
C LEU A 25 -5.05 24.62 11.54
N ILE A 26 -5.01 23.32 11.31
CA ILE A 26 -4.81 22.33 12.39
C ILE A 26 -3.45 22.51 13.06
N ILE A 27 -2.40 22.74 12.28
CA ILE A 27 -1.03 22.98 12.79
C ILE A 27 -1.00 24.24 13.68
N ILE A 28 -1.66 25.33 13.26
CA ILE A 28 -1.77 26.57 14.05
C ILE A 28 -2.52 26.33 15.36
N LEU A 29 -3.64 25.59 15.32
CA LEU A 29 -4.41 25.24 16.52
C LEU A 29 -3.60 24.41 17.53
N LEU A 30 -2.60 23.67 17.06
CA LEU A 30 -1.66 22.93 17.89
C LEU A 30 -0.48 23.79 18.37
N GLY A 31 -0.49 25.09 18.10
CA GLY A 31 0.54 26.04 18.53
C GLY A 31 1.84 25.99 17.73
N ALA A 32 1.84 25.39 16.54
CA ALA A 32 3.03 25.27 15.71
C ALA A 32 2.94 26.13 14.43
N SER A 33 4.11 26.45 13.86
CA SER A 33 4.21 27.14 12.57
C SER A 33 4.05 26.13 11.42
N PRO A 34 3.08 26.31 10.49
CA PRO A 34 2.94 25.45 9.32
C PRO A 34 4.21 25.35 8.47
N LEU A 35 4.91 26.48 8.27
CA LEU A 35 6.15 26.50 7.50
C LEU A 35 7.24 25.64 8.14
N ASP A 36 7.38 25.68 9.46
CA ASP A 36 8.36 24.87 10.18
C ASP A 36 8.00 23.39 10.12
N VAL A 37 6.72 23.06 10.22
CA VAL A 37 6.24 21.68 10.10
C VAL A 37 6.56 21.13 8.72
N PHE A 38 6.17 21.81 7.63
CA PHE A 38 6.44 21.35 6.26
C PHE A 38 7.94 21.30 5.95
N LYS A 39 8.72 22.28 6.40
CA LYS A 39 10.18 22.29 6.27
C LYS A 39 10.82 21.10 6.99
N ASN A 40 10.36 20.78 8.21
CA ASN A 40 10.88 19.64 8.95
C ASN A 40 10.48 18.30 8.31
N ILE A 41 9.26 18.17 7.75
CA ILE A 41 8.83 17.01 6.98
C ILE A 41 9.73 16.83 5.76
N PHE A 42 9.94 17.87 4.96
CA PHE A 42 10.78 17.81 3.78
C PHE A 42 12.23 17.43 4.12
N ASN A 43 12.82 18.10 5.11
CA ASN A 43 14.16 17.77 5.60
C ASN A 43 14.24 16.38 6.24
N GLY A 44 13.13 15.90 6.82
CA GLY A 44 12.99 14.56 7.37
C GLY A 44 12.94 13.46 6.32
N ALA A 45 12.42 13.77 5.14
CA ALA A 45 12.30 12.84 4.02
C ALA A 45 13.53 12.85 3.10
N PHE A 46 14.11 14.03 2.82
CA PHE A 46 15.09 14.22 1.75
C PHE A 46 16.38 14.94 2.21
N GLY A 47 16.47 15.42 3.44
CA GLY A 47 17.56 16.30 3.89
C GLY A 47 18.93 15.63 4.02
N ARG A 48 19.01 14.29 3.99
CA ARG A 48 20.28 13.52 4.01
C ARG A 48 20.07 12.19 3.28
N PRO A 49 21.14 11.57 2.74
CA PRO A 49 21.04 10.29 2.04
C PRO A 49 20.34 9.17 2.85
N GLU A 50 20.64 9.06 4.16
CA GLU A 50 20.02 8.04 5.03
C GLU A 50 18.50 8.22 5.15
N LYS A 51 18.02 9.47 5.08
CA LYS A 51 16.59 9.79 5.14
C LYS A 51 15.90 9.46 3.82
N ILE A 52 16.59 9.64 2.70
CA ILE A 52 16.10 9.21 1.39
C ILE A 52 15.95 7.68 1.37
N VAL A 53 16.93 6.95 1.89
CA VAL A 53 16.82 5.48 2.03
C VAL A 53 15.63 5.10 2.91
N LYS A 54 15.41 5.77 4.05
CA LYS A 54 14.23 5.54 4.89
C LYS A 54 12.92 5.81 4.16
N THR A 55 12.87 6.87 3.35
CA THR A 55 11.70 7.17 2.50
C THR A 55 11.45 6.07 1.48
N LEU A 56 12.51 5.55 0.85
CA LEU A 56 12.43 4.42 -0.07
C LEU A 56 11.95 3.14 0.63
N LEU A 57 12.45 2.84 1.83
CA LEU A 57 12.01 1.68 2.61
C LEU A 57 10.50 1.69 2.90
N ILE A 58 9.91 2.88 3.14
CA ILE A 58 8.46 3.04 3.33
C ILE A 58 7.74 2.98 1.97
N PHE A 59 8.35 3.50 0.92
CA PHE A 59 7.78 3.48 -0.43
C PHE A 59 7.61 2.05 -0.99
N LEU A 60 8.54 1.13 -0.69
CA LEU A 60 8.49 -0.24 -1.22
C LEU A 60 7.17 -0.96 -0.92
N PRO A 61 6.73 -1.12 0.36
CA PRO A 61 5.48 -1.82 0.66
C PRO A 61 4.25 -1.05 0.18
N ILE A 62 4.23 0.29 0.26
CA ILE A 62 3.10 1.11 -0.22
C ILE A 62 2.94 0.98 -1.74
N SER A 63 4.03 0.99 -2.49
CA SER A 63 3.99 0.84 -3.95
C SER A 63 3.50 -0.54 -4.36
N LEU A 64 3.97 -1.62 -3.71
CA LEU A 64 3.51 -2.99 -3.96
C LEU A 64 2.02 -3.15 -3.64
N ALA A 65 1.57 -2.68 -2.47
CA ALA A 65 0.17 -2.72 -2.10
C ALA A 65 -0.70 -1.93 -3.10
N SER A 66 -0.23 -0.76 -3.53
CA SER A 66 -0.93 0.04 -4.53
C SER A 66 -1.02 -0.65 -5.90
N LEU A 67 0.04 -1.30 -6.36
CA LEU A 67 0.03 -2.09 -7.61
C LEU A 67 -0.92 -3.28 -7.52
N ALA A 68 -0.91 -4.00 -6.39
CA ALA A 68 -1.84 -5.09 -6.12
C ALA A 68 -3.30 -4.62 -6.20
N LEU A 69 -3.62 -3.47 -5.61
CA LEU A 69 -4.97 -2.89 -5.64
C LEU A 69 -5.41 -2.47 -7.04
N ILE A 70 -4.52 -1.91 -7.86
CA ILE A 70 -4.87 -1.55 -9.25
C ILE A 70 -5.33 -2.79 -10.02
N ILE A 71 -4.70 -3.95 -9.77
CA ILE A 71 -5.08 -5.21 -10.43
C ILE A 71 -6.47 -5.65 -10.01
N THR A 72 -6.80 -5.65 -8.71
CA THR A 72 -8.14 -6.04 -8.24
C THR A 72 -9.20 -5.00 -8.63
N PHE A 73 -8.89 -3.71 -8.54
CA PHE A 73 -9.82 -2.66 -8.94
C PHE A 73 -10.13 -2.66 -10.44
N SER A 74 -9.25 -3.25 -11.27
CA SER A 74 -9.55 -3.45 -12.69
C SER A 74 -10.67 -4.47 -12.93
N THR A 75 -10.99 -5.35 -11.96
CA THR A 75 -12.17 -6.23 -11.98
C THR A 75 -13.42 -5.60 -11.37
N GLY A 76 -13.37 -4.33 -10.99
CA GLY A 76 -14.49 -3.63 -10.33
C GLY A 76 -14.64 -3.93 -8.84
N LEU A 77 -13.82 -4.82 -8.25
CA LEU A 77 -13.94 -5.26 -6.86
C LEU A 77 -12.94 -4.56 -5.94
N TRP A 78 -13.40 -4.28 -4.72
CA TRP A 78 -12.62 -3.66 -3.66
C TRP A 78 -11.85 -4.73 -2.88
N ASN A 79 -10.52 -4.71 -2.93
CA ASN A 79 -9.70 -5.64 -2.16
C ASN A 79 -9.26 -5.02 -0.82
N ILE A 80 -10.19 -4.89 0.12
CA ILE A 80 -9.87 -4.42 1.49
C ILE A 80 -9.07 -5.49 2.26
N GLY A 81 -9.15 -6.76 1.83
CA GLY A 81 -8.34 -7.86 2.38
C GLY A 81 -6.84 -7.75 2.12
N ILE A 82 -6.38 -6.70 1.42
CA ILE A 82 -4.97 -6.49 1.10
C ILE A 82 -4.09 -6.41 2.36
N GLU A 83 -4.59 -5.82 3.44
CA GLU A 83 -3.90 -5.81 4.74
C GLU A 83 -3.61 -7.23 5.23
N GLY A 84 -4.61 -8.13 5.16
CA GLY A 84 -4.43 -9.54 5.50
C GLY A 84 -3.45 -10.26 4.58
N GLN A 85 -3.41 -9.91 3.29
CA GLN A 85 -2.46 -10.47 2.32
C GLN A 85 -1.01 -10.05 2.64
N ILE A 86 -0.79 -8.80 3.07
CA ILE A 86 0.51 -8.32 3.57
C ILE A 86 0.90 -9.09 4.83
N VAL A 87 -0.02 -9.23 5.77
CA VAL A 87 0.18 -9.96 7.03
C VAL A 87 0.59 -11.40 6.77
N LEU A 88 -0.12 -12.11 5.89
CA LEU A 88 0.20 -13.51 5.57
C LEU A 88 1.53 -13.63 4.83
N GLY A 89 1.89 -12.68 3.97
CA GLY A 89 3.22 -12.61 3.36
C GLY A 89 4.34 -12.49 4.40
N ALA A 90 4.15 -11.63 5.41
CA ALA A 90 5.10 -11.48 6.52
C ALA A 90 5.20 -12.74 7.38
N ILE A 91 4.08 -13.42 7.65
CA ILE A 91 4.08 -14.74 8.31
C ILE A 91 4.88 -15.74 7.48
N GLY A 92 4.64 -15.83 6.17
CA GLY A 92 5.37 -16.71 5.27
C GLY A 92 6.88 -16.47 5.27
N ALA A 93 7.31 -15.20 5.23
CA ALA A 93 8.72 -14.84 5.38
C ALA A 93 9.29 -15.30 6.73
N THR A 94 8.53 -15.11 7.81
CA THR A 94 8.94 -15.49 9.17
C THR A 94 9.05 -16.99 9.33
N VAL A 95 8.18 -17.80 8.71
CA VAL A 95 8.30 -19.27 8.68
C VAL A 95 9.69 -19.70 8.18
N ILE A 96 10.15 -19.09 7.09
CA ILE A 96 11.49 -19.37 6.54
C ILE A 96 12.60 -18.85 7.48
N ALA A 97 12.49 -17.59 7.92
CA ALA A 97 13.51 -16.96 8.75
C ALA A 97 13.73 -17.67 10.10
N LYS A 98 12.69 -18.32 10.64
CA LYS A 98 12.77 -19.09 11.90
C LYS A 98 12.99 -20.60 11.69
N SER A 99 13.07 -21.09 10.45
CA SER A 99 13.41 -22.47 10.13
C SER A 99 14.92 -22.65 9.92
N PHE A 100 15.38 -23.89 9.72
CA PHE A 100 16.77 -24.17 9.32
C PHE A 100 17.20 -23.47 8.02
N LEU A 101 16.25 -23.12 7.15
CA LEU A 101 16.51 -22.33 5.93
C LEU A 101 16.86 -20.87 6.24
N GLY A 102 16.54 -20.38 7.44
CA GLY A 102 16.86 -19.03 7.90
C GLY A 102 18.35 -18.75 8.07
N GLU A 103 19.17 -19.78 8.22
CA GLU A 103 20.64 -19.67 8.33
C GLU A 103 21.35 -19.76 6.97
N ASN A 104 20.61 -20.06 5.91
CA ASN A 104 21.16 -20.19 4.56
C ASN A 104 21.25 -18.83 3.88
N VAL A 105 22.29 -18.60 3.07
CA VAL A 105 22.48 -17.39 2.24
C VAL A 105 21.32 -17.16 1.27
N LEU A 106 20.63 -18.23 0.83
CA LEU A 106 19.45 -18.14 -0.03
C LEU A 106 18.15 -17.90 0.74
N SER A 107 18.20 -17.70 2.05
CA SER A 107 17.01 -17.44 2.87
C SER A 107 16.12 -16.31 2.32
N PRO A 108 16.64 -15.14 1.87
CA PRO A 108 15.83 -14.10 1.28
C PRO A 108 15.03 -14.58 0.05
N LEU A 109 15.60 -15.45 -0.78
CA LEU A 109 14.90 -16.01 -1.93
C LEU A 109 13.74 -16.94 -1.50
N TYR A 110 13.97 -17.81 -0.53
CA TYR A 110 12.92 -18.67 0.03
C TYR A 110 11.80 -17.85 0.68
N GLN A 111 12.15 -16.78 1.38
CA GLN A 111 11.17 -15.86 1.96
C GLN A 111 10.29 -15.19 0.89
N LEU A 112 10.87 -14.76 -0.25
CA LEU A 112 10.11 -14.22 -1.38
C LEU A 112 9.12 -15.25 -1.91
N ILE A 113 9.56 -16.48 -2.17
CA ILE A 113 8.70 -17.54 -2.74
C ILE A 113 7.55 -17.87 -1.78
N ILE A 114 7.85 -18.11 -0.51
CA ILE A 114 6.84 -18.50 0.48
C ILE A 114 5.94 -17.32 0.83
N GLY A 115 6.47 -16.10 0.97
CA GLY A 115 5.66 -14.91 1.22
C GLY A 115 4.68 -14.59 0.09
N VAL A 116 5.13 -14.69 -1.18
CA VAL A 116 4.25 -14.59 -2.36
C VAL A 116 3.17 -15.67 -2.31
N SER A 117 3.53 -16.92 -2.02
CA SER A 117 2.59 -18.03 -1.97
C SER A 117 1.53 -17.83 -0.89
N PHE A 118 1.91 -17.44 0.31
CA PHE A 118 1.00 -17.16 1.42
C PHE A 118 0.07 -15.99 1.11
N GLY A 119 0.59 -14.90 0.57
CA GLY A 119 -0.22 -13.75 0.13
C GLY A 119 -1.18 -14.13 -0.98
N SER A 120 -0.73 -14.91 -2.00
CA SER A 120 -1.56 -15.38 -3.11
C SER A 120 -2.69 -16.31 -2.62
N LEU A 121 -2.38 -17.26 -1.75
CA LEU A 121 -3.39 -18.17 -1.16
C LEU A 121 -4.43 -17.39 -0.37
N TRP A 122 -4.01 -16.38 0.41
CA TRP A 122 -4.95 -15.52 1.12
C TRP A 122 -5.80 -14.67 0.19
N GLY A 123 -5.20 -14.15 -0.88
CA GLY A 123 -5.92 -13.47 -1.95
C GLY A 123 -6.94 -14.38 -2.64
N LEU A 124 -6.53 -15.61 -3.00
CA LEU A 124 -7.43 -16.62 -3.56
C LEU A 124 -8.59 -16.92 -2.62
N PHE A 125 -8.36 -16.99 -1.32
CA PHE A 125 -9.43 -17.23 -0.34
C PHE A 125 -10.41 -16.05 -0.28
N CYS A 126 -9.93 -14.80 -0.36
CA CYS A 126 -10.82 -13.63 -0.53
C CYS A 126 -11.67 -13.75 -1.80
N GLY A 127 -11.05 -14.08 -2.94
CA GLY A 127 -11.74 -14.31 -4.21
C GLY A 127 -12.74 -15.47 -4.15
N PHE A 128 -12.40 -16.54 -3.45
CA PHE A 128 -13.28 -17.69 -3.24
C PHE A 128 -14.56 -17.32 -2.48
N LEU A 129 -14.44 -16.57 -1.37
CA LEU A 129 -15.59 -16.08 -0.63
C LEU A 129 -16.51 -15.22 -1.50
N LYS A 130 -15.93 -14.39 -2.36
CA LYS A 130 -16.69 -13.55 -3.31
C LYS A 130 -17.40 -14.38 -4.37
N VAL A 131 -16.67 -15.25 -5.07
CA VAL A 131 -17.20 -15.94 -6.27
C VAL A 131 -18.15 -17.09 -5.91
N LYS A 132 -17.83 -17.85 -4.85
CA LYS A 132 -18.63 -19.03 -4.48
C LYS A 132 -19.74 -18.76 -3.49
N PHE A 133 -19.51 -17.87 -2.53
CA PHE A 133 -20.49 -17.56 -1.49
C PHE A 133 -21.13 -16.18 -1.63
N ASN A 134 -20.76 -15.42 -2.68
CA ASN A 134 -21.24 -14.05 -2.92
C ASN A 134 -21.08 -13.14 -1.69
N VAL A 135 -20.06 -13.40 -0.87
CA VAL A 135 -19.73 -12.54 0.28
C VAL A 135 -19.31 -11.18 -0.26
N HIS A 136 -19.78 -10.11 0.36
CA HIS A 136 -19.36 -8.78 -0.01
C HIS A 136 -17.85 -8.64 0.26
N GLU A 137 -17.06 -8.27 -0.75
CA GLU A 137 -15.60 -8.27 -0.73
C GLU A 137 -15.00 -7.38 0.36
N ILE A 138 -15.70 -6.30 0.73
CA ILE A 138 -15.30 -5.39 1.82
C ILE A 138 -15.35 -6.13 3.16
N PHE A 139 -16.49 -6.73 3.50
CA PHE A 139 -16.65 -7.43 4.78
C PHE A 139 -15.83 -8.71 4.86
N GLY A 140 -15.79 -9.48 3.76
CA GLY A 140 -14.95 -10.67 3.67
C GLY A 140 -13.47 -10.34 3.83
N GLY A 141 -13.00 -9.27 3.18
CA GLY A 141 -11.63 -8.80 3.26
C GLY A 141 -11.25 -8.32 4.67
N LEU A 142 -12.12 -7.52 5.32
CA LEU A 142 -11.91 -7.08 6.71
C LEU A 142 -11.90 -8.25 7.69
N GLY A 143 -12.84 -9.18 7.56
CA GLY A 143 -12.88 -10.37 8.41
C GLY A 143 -11.59 -11.19 8.31
N LEU A 144 -11.11 -11.42 7.09
CA LEU A 144 -9.84 -12.12 6.85
C LEU A 144 -8.62 -11.34 7.35
N TYR A 145 -8.63 -10.02 7.29
CA TYR A 145 -7.58 -9.21 7.91
C TYR A 145 -7.51 -9.42 9.43
N PHE A 146 -8.66 -9.42 10.12
CA PHE A 146 -8.69 -9.68 11.57
C PHE A 146 -8.22 -11.10 11.91
N VAL A 147 -8.57 -12.09 11.10
CA VAL A 147 -8.06 -13.46 11.27
C VAL A 147 -6.54 -13.50 11.11
N GLY A 148 -5.99 -12.84 10.07
CA GLY A 148 -4.54 -12.74 9.86
C GLY A 148 -3.83 -12.02 11.01
N SER A 149 -4.41 -10.91 11.50
CA SER A 149 -3.86 -10.16 12.64
C SER A 149 -3.91 -10.98 13.93
N GLY A 150 -4.97 -11.74 14.16
CA GLY A 150 -5.05 -12.69 15.27
C GLY A 150 -3.99 -13.80 15.17
N ALA A 151 -3.76 -14.31 13.96
CA ALA A 151 -2.72 -15.32 13.72
C ALA A 151 -1.31 -14.80 14.05
N ILE A 152 -0.99 -13.55 13.69
CA ILE A 152 0.30 -12.94 14.11
C ILE A 152 0.45 -12.91 15.63
N ILE A 153 -0.58 -12.45 16.34
CA ILE A 153 -0.54 -12.35 17.81
C ILE A 153 -0.37 -13.75 18.42
N TYR A 154 -1.12 -14.73 17.91
CA TYR A 154 -0.99 -16.12 18.34
C TYR A 154 0.45 -16.65 18.14
N LEU A 155 1.04 -16.40 16.97
CA LEU A 155 2.40 -16.85 16.65
C LEU A 155 3.45 -16.16 17.54
N ILE A 156 3.33 -14.87 17.79
CA ILE A 156 4.27 -14.08 18.60
C ILE A 156 4.19 -14.47 20.09
N LEU A 157 3.00 -14.73 20.62
CA LEU A 157 2.81 -15.08 22.03
C LEU A 157 2.97 -16.60 22.30
N GLY A 158 2.82 -17.41 21.27
CA GLY A 158 2.90 -18.87 21.34
C GLY A 158 4.22 -19.41 20.77
N PRO A 159 4.19 -20.10 19.61
CA PRO A 159 5.34 -20.88 19.12
C PRO A 159 6.57 -20.05 18.76
N TRP A 160 6.42 -18.73 18.52
CA TRP A 160 7.52 -17.83 18.17
C TRP A 160 7.78 -16.77 19.25
N SER A 161 7.33 -17.02 20.47
CA SER A 161 7.60 -16.14 21.61
C SER A 161 9.10 -16.01 21.88
N LYS A 162 9.49 -14.85 22.41
CA LYS A 162 10.85 -14.63 22.87
C LYS A 162 11.15 -15.51 24.09
N GLU A 163 12.33 -16.09 24.13
CA GLU A 163 12.75 -16.88 25.28
C GLU A 163 12.78 -16.02 26.56
N GLY A 164 12.13 -16.51 27.61
CA GLY A 164 12.13 -15.89 28.93
C GLY A 164 11.28 -14.63 29.11
N ILE A 165 10.62 -14.10 28.08
CA ILE A 165 9.84 -12.87 28.19
C ILE A 165 8.53 -12.99 27.38
N ALA A 166 7.39 -13.00 28.04
CA ALA A 166 6.10 -12.83 27.38
C ALA A 166 5.97 -11.38 26.89
N SER A 167 6.36 -11.11 25.66
CA SER A 167 6.36 -9.76 25.09
C SER A 167 5.56 -9.70 23.80
N THR A 168 4.63 -8.76 23.73
CA THR A 168 3.90 -8.41 22.50
C THR A 168 4.72 -7.57 21.52
N SER A 169 6.00 -7.29 21.79
CA SER A 169 6.84 -6.44 20.94
C SER A 169 7.34 -7.11 19.65
N GLY A 170 6.93 -8.37 19.43
CA GLY A 170 7.30 -9.16 18.26
C GLY A 170 8.22 -10.33 18.58
N THR A 171 8.63 -11.10 17.57
CA THR A 171 9.56 -12.22 17.67
C THR A 171 10.98 -11.73 17.91
N ASP A 172 11.91 -12.66 18.14
CA ASP A 172 13.33 -12.36 18.07
C ASP A 172 13.74 -11.86 16.69
N ILE A 173 14.86 -11.13 16.65
CA ILE A 173 15.43 -10.65 15.39
C ILE A 173 15.90 -11.86 14.57
N PHE A 174 15.58 -11.86 13.28
CA PHE A 174 15.99 -12.92 12.36
C PHE A 174 17.51 -13.01 12.25
N ASN A 175 18.02 -14.21 11.96
CA ASN A 175 19.43 -14.41 11.64
C ASN A 175 19.83 -13.46 10.48
N LYS A 176 21.06 -12.94 10.54
CA LYS A 176 21.58 -12.02 9.49
C LYS A 176 21.57 -12.64 8.09
N ALA A 177 21.68 -13.95 7.95
CA ALA A 177 21.54 -14.64 6.67
C ALA A 177 20.14 -14.49 6.06
N SER A 178 19.12 -14.26 6.89
CA SER A 178 17.73 -14.02 6.47
C SER A 178 17.45 -12.56 6.07
N TRP A 179 18.40 -11.66 6.24
CA TRP A 179 18.24 -10.27 5.84
C TRP A 179 18.52 -10.10 4.35
N PHE A 180 17.80 -9.18 3.73
CA PHE A 180 18.11 -8.82 2.36
C PHE A 180 19.44 -8.08 2.29
N PRO A 181 20.30 -8.41 1.31
CA PRO A 181 21.59 -7.74 1.17
C PRO A 181 21.39 -6.23 0.89
N THR A 182 22.14 -5.42 1.57
CA THR A 182 22.19 -3.97 1.39
C THR A 182 23.51 -3.56 0.78
N PHE A 183 23.53 -2.48 0.00
CA PHE A 183 24.69 -1.92 -0.63
C PHE A 183 25.11 -0.61 0.05
N SER A 184 26.41 -0.41 0.14
CA SER A 184 27.08 0.76 0.72
C SER A 184 26.83 0.95 2.23
N ASP A 185 27.53 1.90 2.83
CA ASP A 185 27.38 2.30 4.24
C ASP A 185 25.97 2.89 4.53
N LEU A 186 25.22 3.24 3.49
CA LEU A 186 23.86 3.76 3.58
C LEU A 186 22.79 2.66 3.72
N ASN A 187 23.18 1.38 3.68
CA ASN A 187 22.26 0.23 3.77
C ASN A 187 21.11 0.29 2.72
N ILE A 188 21.45 0.62 1.48
CA ILE A 188 20.45 0.71 0.39
C ILE A 188 19.94 -0.70 0.04
N PRO A 189 18.62 -0.97 0.12
CA PRO A 189 18.04 -2.28 -0.19
C PRO A 189 17.86 -2.45 -1.72
N ALA A 190 18.96 -2.61 -2.45
CA ALA A 190 18.94 -2.61 -3.91
C ALA A 190 18.08 -3.72 -4.52
N LEU A 191 18.12 -4.94 -3.95
CA LEU A 191 17.31 -6.06 -4.43
C LEU A 191 15.79 -5.81 -4.26
N PRO A 192 15.27 -5.36 -3.10
CA PRO A 192 13.88 -4.92 -2.96
C PRO A 192 13.48 -3.83 -3.95
N ILE A 193 14.33 -2.82 -4.17
CA ILE A 193 14.07 -1.74 -5.15
C ILE A 193 13.95 -2.31 -6.56
N LEU A 194 14.86 -3.21 -6.95
CA LEU A 194 14.82 -3.89 -8.24
C LEU A 194 13.51 -4.69 -8.40
N ILE A 195 13.12 -5.47 -7.38
CA ILE A 195 11.88 -6.26 -7.41
C ILE A 195 10.66 -5.36 -7.61
N VAL A 196 10.55 -4.24 -6.88
CA VAL A 196 9.44 -3.29 -7.04
C VAL A 196 9.42 -2.71 -8.44
N SER A 197 10.59 -2.35 -8.99
CA SER A 197 10.70 -1.82 -10.36
C SER A 197 10.26 -2.85 -11.41
N VAL A 198 10.64 -4.11 -11.24
CA VAL A 198 10.21 -5.22 -12.12
C VAL A 198 8.70 -5.43 -12.02
N ILE A 199 8.13 -5.47 -10.79
CA ILE A 199 6.69 -5.64 -10.57
C ILE A 199 5.91 -4.46 -11.19
N LEU A 200 6.43 -3.24 -11.09
CA LEU A 200 5.84 -2.06 -11.74
C LEU A 200 5.77 -2.25 -13.26
N ILE A 201 6.88 -2.62 -13.91
CA ILE A 201 6.94 -2.85 -15.34
C ILE A 201 5.99 -4.00 -15.75
N LEU A 202 6.03 -5.12 -15.01
CA LEU A 202 5.15 -6.26 -15.26
C LEU A 202 3.67 -5.88 -15.10
N SER A 203 3.32 -5.03 -14.13
CA SER A 203 1.93 -4.57 -13.93
C SER A 203 1.46 -3.69 -15.11
N ILE A 204 2.34 -2.82 -15.64
CA ILE A 204 2.05 -2.00 -16.83
C ILE A 204 1.81 -2.91 -18.04
N VAL A 205 2.72 -3.86 -18.28
CA VAL A 205 2.61 -4.81 -19.40
C VAL A 205 1.38 -5.70 -19.25
N PHE A 206 1.16 -6.24 -18.05
CA PHE A 206 0.03 -7.14 -17.77
C PHE A 206 -1.31 -6.47 -18.03
N LEU A 207 -1.56 -5.29 -17.45
CA LEU A 207 -2.83 -4.59 -17.60
C LEU A 207 -2.98 -3.87 -18.95
N GLY A 208 -1.86 -3.47 -19.57
CA GLY A 208 -1.89 -2.71 -20.84
C GLY A 208 -1.88 -3.58 -22.09
N PHE A 209 -1.14 -4.68 -22.07
CA PHE A 209 -0.77 -5.39 -23.30
C PHE A 209 -1.15 -6.87 -23.31
N THR A 210 -1.73 -7.45 -22.23
CA THR A 210 -2.10 -8.85 -22.22
C THR A 210 -3.60 -9.07 -22.41
N LYS A 211 -3.97 -10.22 -23.01
CA LYS A 211 -5.37 -10.66 -23.16
C LYS A 211 -6.04 -10.83 -21.79
N THR A 212 -5.29 -11.31 -20.78
CA THR A 212 -5.79 -11.47 -19.41
C THR A 212 -6.10 -10.11 -18.77
N GLY A 213 -5.20 -9.13 -18.90
CA GLY A 213 -5.43 -7.77 -18.39
C GLY A 213 -6.65 -7.09 -19.03
N LEU A 214 -6.86 -7.30 -20.37
CA LEU A 214 -8.04 -6.82 -21.04
C LEU A 214 -9.33 -7.45 -20.49
N LYS A 215 -9.33 -8.78 -20.27
CA LYS A 215 -10.49 -9.50 -19.71
C LYS A 215 -10.77 -9.12 -18.26
N LEU A 216 -9.75 -8.82 -17.44
CA LEU A 216 -9.92 -8.24 -16.11
C LEU A 216 -10.67 -6.90 -16.16
N LYS A 217 -10.26 -6.01 -17.04
CA LYS A 217 -10.93 -4.71 -17.24
C LYS A 217 -12.38 -4.88 -17.76
N ALA A 218 -12.59 -5.81 -18.69
CA ALA A 218 -13.93 -6.13 -19.18
C ALA A 218 -14.85 -6.65 -18.06
N THR A 219 -14.34 -7.51 -17.19
CA THR A 219 -15.05 -8.00 -15.99
C THR A 219 -15.46 -6.84 -15.08
N GLY A 220 -14.61 -5.83 -14.93
CA GLY A 220 -14.90 -4.66 -14.08
C GLY A 220 -15.85 -3.65 -14.68
N THR A 221 -15.95 -3.56 -16.01
CA THR A 221 -16.87 -2.63 -16.68
C THR A 221 -18.28 -3.17 -16.81
N ASN A 222 -18.41 -4.44 -17.16
CA ASN A 222 -19.73 -5.09 -17.29
C ASN A 222 -19.58 -6.62 -17.12
N PRO A 223 -19.81 -7.14 -15.91
CA PRO A 223 -19.73 -8.57 -15.63
C PRO A 223 -20.67 -9.41 -16.49
N ASP A 224 -21.88 -8.91 -16.78
CA ASP A 224 -22.91 -9.65 -17.55
C ASP A 224 -22.52 -9.79 -19.03
N SER A 225 -21.77 -8.83 -19.57
CA SER A 225 -21.27 -8.94 -20.95
C SER A 225 -20.16 -9.98 -21.09
N THR A 226 -19.47 -10.36 -20.01
CA THR A 226 -18.40 -11.38 -20.08
C THR A 226 -18.96 -12.75 -20.45
N GLU A 227 -20.18 -13.07 -20.04
CA GLU A 227 -20.85 -14.33 -20.40
C GLU A 227 -21.17 -14.38 -21.90
N LYS A 228 -21.57 -13.25 -22.50
CA LYS A 228 -21.82 -13.14 -23.96
C LYS A 228 -20.55 -13.36 -24.77
N PHE A 229 -19.38 -13.03 -24.22
CA PHE A 229 -18.06 -13.27 -24.83
C PHE A 229 -17.43 -14.61 -24.44
N GLN A 230 -18.22 -15.53 -23.91
CA GLN A 230 -17.83 -16.92 -23.56
C GLN A 230 -16.63 -17.02 -22.61
N PHE A 231 -16.50 -16.10 -21.65
CA PHE A 231 -15.52 -16.27 -20.57
C PHE A 231 -16.14 -15.99 -19.19
N SER A 232 -15.72 -16.78 -18.19
CA SER A 232 -16.25 -16.68 -16.83
C SER A 232 -15.60 -15.52 -16.08
N SER A 233 -16.40 -14.54 -15.62
CA SER A 233 -15.94 -13.44 -14.76
C SER A 233 -15.30 -13.95 -13.47
N GLY A 234 -15.81 -15.03 -12.89
CA GLY A 234 -15.29 -15.63 -11.66
C GLY A 234 -13.82 -16.05 -11.76
N ILE A 235 -13.40 -16.63 -12.89
CA ILE A 235 -11.98 -17.05 -13.11
C ILE A 235 -11.07 -15.82 -13.09
N TYR A 236 -11.48 -14.72 -13.72
CA TYR A 236 -10.67 -13.50 -13.74
C TYR A 236 -10.61 -12.79 -12.40
N ILE A 237 -11.67 -12.89 -11.59
CA ILE A 237 -11.65 -12.45 -10.19
C ILE A 237 -10.62 -13.27 -9.41
N PHE A 238 -10.62 -14.61 -9.51
CA PHE A 238 -9.61 -15.46 -8.88
C PHE A 238 -8.19 -15.08 -9.29
N ILE A 239 -7.93 -14.90 -10.59
CA ILE A 239 -6.62 -14.49 -11.11
C ILE A 239 -6.20 -13.13 -10.53
N ALA A 240 -7.10 -12.16 -10.52
CA ALA A 240 -6.81 -10.83 -9.99
C ALA A 240 -6.45 -10.88 -8.50
N PHE A 241 -7.23 -11.60 -7.69
CA PHE A 241 -6.98 -11.72 -6.25
C PHE A 241 -5.74 -12.54 -5.93
N ALA A 242 -5.41 -13.58 -6.73
CA ALA A 242 -4.19 -14.36 -6.59
C ALA A 242 -2.94 -13.51 -6.86
N ILE A 243 -2.93 -12.79 -7.99
CA ILE A 243 -1.80 -11.92 -8.37
C ILE A 243 -1.65 -10.78 -7.36
N ALA A 244 -2.75 -10.12 -7.02
CA ALA A 244 -2.74 -9.03 -6.04
C ALA A 244 -2.27 -9.52 -4.66
N GLY A 245 -2.75 -10.70 -4.22
CA GLY A 245 -2.31 -11.33 -2.98
C GLY A 245 -0.81 -11.62 -2.97
N GLY A 246 -0.26 -12.13 -4.08
CA GLY A 246 1.17 -12.38 -4.21
C GLY A 246 2.02 -11.10 -4.14
N ILE A 247 1.59 -10.04 -4.84
CA ILE A 247 2.27 -8.74 -4.80
C ILE A 247 2.17 -8.11 -3.40
N ALA A 248 1.00 -8.19 -2.75
CA ALA A 248 0.83 -7.73 -1.37
C ALA A 248 1.64 -8.57 -0.38
N GLY A 249 1.76 -9.89 -0.62
CA GLY A 249 2.63 -10.78 0.14
C GLY A 249 4.10 -10.34 0.11
N LEU A 250 4.61 -9.88 -1.05
CA LEU A 250 5.95 -9.29 -1.15
C LEU A 250 6.11 -8.06 -0.26
N ALA A 251 5.08 -7.20 -0.15
CA ALA A 251 5.12 -6.07 0.77
C ALA A 251 5.28 -6.55 2.22
N GLY A 252 4.62 -7.64 2.60
CA GLY A 252 4.76 -8.29 3.89
C GLY A 252 6.18 -8.84 4.14
N VAL A 253 6.76 -9.51 3.13
CA VAL A 253 8.16 -9.97 3.19
C VAL A 253 9.10 -8.81 3.45
N PHE A 254 8.95 -7.69 2.73
CA PHE A 254 9.81 -6.53 2.91
C PHE A 254 9.64 -5.89 4.28
N GLN A 255 8.42 -5.85 4.82
CA GLN A 255 8.19 -5.36 6.17
C GLN A 255 8.88 -6.23 7.22
N ALA A 256 8.78 -7.55 7.10
CA ALA A 256 9.36 -8.48 8.07
C ALA A 256 10.90 -8.55 7.97
N SER A 257 11.47 -8.59 6.75
CA SER A 257 12.87 -8.98 6.53
C SER A 257 13.79 -7.85 6.07
N VAL A 258 13.22 -6.71 5.59
CA VAL A 258 14.00 -5.54 5.17
C VAL A 258 13.87 -4.39 6.17
N PHE A 259 12.65 -4.18 6.73
CA PHE A 259 12.41 -3.05 7.61
C PHE A 259 12.54 -3.40 9.09
N HIS A 260 11.81 -4.43 9.56
CA HIS A 260 11.76 -4.78 10.99
C HIS A 260 12.77 -5.86 11.39
N HIS A 261 13.22 -6.69 10.47
CA HIS A 261 14.04 -7.91 10.71
C HIS A 261 13.46 -8.85 11.78
N LYS A 262 12.15 -8.81 11.97
CA LYS A 262 11.35 -9.62 12.90
C LYS A 262 9.87 -9.52 12.55
N LEU A 263 9.04 -10.41 13.07
CA LEU A 263 7.60 -10.29 13.01
C LEU A 263 7.11 -9.43 14.17
N VAL A 264 6.27 -8.41 13.85
CA VAL A 264 5.64 -7.53 14.84
C VAL A 264 4.12 -7.55 14.68
N PRO A 265 3.33 -7.29 15.75
CA PRO A 265 1.86 -7.39 15.67
C PRO A 265 1.21 -6.56 14.58
N SER A 266 1.71 -5.35 14.35
CA SER A 266 1.17 -4.42 13.33
C SER A 266 2.08 -4.37 12.10
N ILE A 267 2.50 -5.53 11.58
CA ILE A 267 3.50 -5.63 10.51
C ILE A 267 3.07 -4.95 9.21
N SER A 268 1.78 -4.89 8.91
CA SER A 268 1.27 -4.20 7.71
C SER A 268 1.38 -2.67 7.80
N GLY A 269 1.47 -2.12 9.01
CA GLY A 269 1.58 -0.68 9.26
C GLY A 269 0.40 0.15 8.73
N GLY A 270 -0.73 -0.49 8.35
CA GLY A 270 -1.87 0.18 7.71
C GLY A 270 -1.60 0.57 6.25
N TYR A 271 -0.50 0.09 5.65
CA TYR A 271 -0.09 0.49 4.31
C TYR A 271 -1.05 -0.01 3.22
N GLY A 272 -1.77 -1.10 3.42
CA GLY A 272 -2.82 -1.55 2.51
C GLY A 272 -4.00 -0.57 2.49
N PHE A 273 -4.50 -0.14 3.64
CA PHE A 273 -5.56 0.87 3.71
C PHE A 273 -5.13 2.20 3.11
N LEU A 274 -3.91 2.65 3.41
CA LEU A 274 -3.33 3.85 2.82
C LEU A 274 -3.24 3.74 1.30
N SER A 275 -2.83 2.58 0.79
CA SER A 275 -2.74 2.31 -0.64
C SER A 275 -4.09 2.36 -1.36
N ILE A 276 -5.20 1.96 -0.68
CA ILE A 276 -6.55 2.14 -1.23
C ILE A 276 -6.81 3.62 -1.52
N LEU A 277 -6.50 4.49 -0.55
CA LEU A 277 -6.69 5.94 -0.69
C LEU A 277 -5.82 6.50 -1.82
N ILE A 278 -4.55 6.07 -1.91
CA ILE A 278 -3.60 6.48 -2.95
C ILE A 278 -4.12 6.09 -4.34
N VAL A 279 -4.57 4.84 -4.52
CA VAL A 279 -5.07 4.34 -5.81
C VAL A 279 -6.35 5.04 -6.24
N LEU A 280 -7.25 5.31 -5.30
CA LEU A 280 -8.46 6.10 -5.58
C LEU A 280 -8.10 7.53 -5.97
N ALA A 281 -7.20 8.17 -5.22
CA ALA A 281 -6.74 9.53 -5.50
C ALA A 281 -6.02 9.67 -6.84
N SER A 282 -5.35 8.62 -7.32
CA SER A 282 -4.67 8.59 -8.62
C SER A 282 -5.59 8.26 -9.80
N GLY A 283 -6.88 8.00 -9.56
CA GLY A 283 -7.82 7.54 -10.58
C GLY A 283 -7.50 6.15 -11.13
N LYS A 284 -6.91 5.28 -10.31
CA LYS A 284 -6.54 3.88 -10.65
C LYS A 284 -5.50 3.78 -11.78
N ARG A 285 -4.70 4.82 -12.00
CA ARG A 285 -3.64 4.88 -13.03
C ARG A 285 -2.29 4.57 -12.39
N ILE A 286 -1.50 3.67 -12.98
CA ILE A 286 -0.25 3.15 -12.38
C ILE A 286 0.74 4.30 -12.09
N ILE A 287 1.08 5.11 -13.09
CA ILE A 287 2.12 6.16 -12.92
C ILE A 287 1.73 7.22 -11.89
N PRO A 288 0.52 7.84 -11.93
CA PRO A 288 0.09 8.75 -10.87
C PRO A 288 0.05 8.09 -9.48
N THR A 289 -0.30 6.80 -9.40
CA THR A 289 -0.29 6.05 -8.15
C THR A 289 1.11 5.98 -7.56
N MET A 290 2.13 5.70 -8.37
CA MET A 290 3.52 5.62 -7.89
C MET A 290 4.03 6.98 -7.40
N LEU A 291 3.68 8.08 -8.09
CA LEU A 291 4.04 9.44 -7.66
C LEU A 291 3.37 9.80 -6.32
N LEU A 292 2.08 9.49 -6.16
CA LEU A 292 1.39 9.68 -4.89
C LEU A 292 1.93 8.77 -3.79
N ALA A 293 2.23 7.50 -4.09
CA ALA A 293 2.86 6.59 -3.13
C ALA A 293 4.20 7.14 -2.62
N LEU A 294 5.03 7.71 -3.50
CA LEU A 294 6.28 8.35 -3.11
C LEU A 294 6.03 9.59 -2.23
N PHE A 295 5.07 10.44 -2.60
CA PHE A 295 4.68 11.59 -1.79
C PHE A 295 4.22 11.18 -0.38
N PHE A 296 3.32 10.20 -0.27
CA PHE A 296 2.84 9.70 1.02
C PHE A 296 3.97 9.07 1.84
N SER A 297 4.85 8.33 1.19
CA SER A 297 6.04 7.74 1.86
C SER A 297 6.98 8.81 2.40
N ALA A 298 7.21 9.88 1.65
CA ALA A 298 8.01 11.03 2.10
C ALA A 298 7.36 11.74 3.30
N MET A 299 6.05 11.92 3.27
CA MET A 299 5.30 12.49 4.40
C MET A 299 5.45 11.63 5.67
N ILE A 300 5.29 10.30 5.56
CA ILE A 300 5.44 9.37 6.69
C ILE A 300 6.88 9.37 7.21
N ALA A 301 7.87 9.26 6.32
CA ALA A 301 9.29 9.28 6.69
C ALA A 301 9.69 10.59 7.39
N GLY A 302 9.26 11.71 6.81
CA GLY A 302 9.53 13.05 7.34
C GLY A 302 8.82 13.32 8.66
N GLY A 303 7.63 12.76 8.83
CA GLY A 303 6.80 12.97 10.02
C GLY A 303 7.45 12.51 11.32
N SER A 304 8.32 11.51 11.26
CA SER A 304 9.09 11.08 12.45
C SER A 304 9.98 12.19 13.04
N GLN A 305 10.29 13.24 12.28
CA GLN A 305 11.08 14.38 12.75
C GLN A 305 10.25 15.40 13.54
N LEU A 306 8.91 15.41 13.38
CA LEU A 306 8.05 16.38 14.05
C LEU A 306 8.06 16.19 15.57
N GLN A 307 8.03 14.94 16.03
CA GLN A 307 8.09 14.63 17.46
C GLN A 307 9.46 15.00 18.05
N LEU A 308 10.54 14.74 17.31
CA LEU A 308 11.91 14.97 17.80
C LEU A 308 12.29 16.46 17.82
N ARG A 309 11.78 17.28 16.88
CA ARG A 309 12.20 18.67 16.71
C ARG A 309 11.19 19.70 17.19
N LEU A 310 9.90 19.37 17.10
CA LEU A 310 8.81 20.31 17.40
C LEU A 310 7.94 19.85 18.56
N ASN A 311 8.24 18.71 19.19
CA ASN A 311 7.43 18.05 20.22
C ASN A 311 5.96 17.82 19.79
N LEU A 312 5.71 17.74 18.48
CA LEU A 312 4.39 17.46 17.93
C LEU A 312 4.19 15.95 17.79
N HIS A 313 2.99 15.48 18.11
CA HIS A 313 2.65 14.07 18.01
C HIS A 313 2.74 13.58 16.56
N SER A 314 3.28 12.38 16.34
CA SER A 314 3.47 11.79 15.00
C SER A 314 2.15 11.58 14.24
N SER A 315 1.01 11.46 14.93
CA SER A 315 -0.32 11.37 14.31
C SER A 315 -0.72 12.60 13.49
N LEU A 316 -0.05 13.75 13.66
CA LEU A 316 -0.27 14.92 12.82
C LEU A 316 -0.10 14.60 11.33
N ILE A 317 0.85 13.72 10.98
CA ILE A 317 1.03 13.27 9.59
C ILE A 317 -0.21 12.57 9.06
N SER A 318 -0.79 11.66 9.85
CA SER A 318 -2.01 10.95 9.46
C SER A 318 -3.17 11.93 9.24
N ILE A 319 -3.26 13.00 10.03
CA ILE A 319 -4.27 14.05 9.86
C ILE A 319 -4.02 14.82 8.56
N ILE A 320 -2.79 15.21 8.27
CA ILE A 320 -2.43 15.92 7.03
C ILE A 320 -2.75 15.05 5.82
N LEU A 321 -2.32 13.77 5.82
CA LEU A 321 -2.58 12.84 4.73
C LEU A 321 -4.08 12.59 4.52
N SER A 322 -4.83 12.41 5.61
CA SER A 322 -6.29 12.26 5.56
C SER A 322 -6.98 13.51 5.00
N SER A 323 -6.49 14.70 5.34
CA SER A 323 -7.02 15.97 4.81
C SER A 323 -6.82 16.07 3.28
N VAL A 324 -5.65 15.68 2.78
CA VAL A 324 -5.37 15.65 1.33
C VAL A 324 -6.35 14.73 0.61
N VAL A 325 -6.55 13.51 1.12
CA VAL A 325 -7.48 12.54 0.53
C VAL A 325 -8.93 13.01 0.64
N PHE A 326 -9.33 13.58 1.78
CA PHE A 326 -10.68 14.08 2.01
C PHE A 326 -11.08 15.16 0.98
N PHE A 327 -10.24 16.18 0.79
CA PHE A 327 -10.51 17.20 -0.22
C PHE A 327 -10.49 16.65 -1.62
N TRP A 328 -9.59 15.69 -1.89
CA TRP A 328 -9.58 15.03 -3.18
C TRP A 328 -10.93 14.31 -3.45
N LEU A 329 -11.47 13.57 -2.48
CA LEU A 329 -12.76 12.88 -2.60
C LEU A 329 -13.92 13.85 -2.77
N ILE A 330 -13.97 14.93 -1.99
CA ILE A 330 -15.04 15.94 -2.08
C ILE A 330 -15.06 16.57 -3.46
N VAL A 331 -13.94 17.07 -3.94
CA VAL A 331 -13.86 17.79 -5.21
C VAL A 331 -14.12 16.86 -6.41
N ASN A 332 -13.73 15.58 -6.30
CA ASN A 332 -14.03 14.58 -7.32
C ASN A 332 -15.44 13.96 -7.21
N SER A 333 -16.24 14.34 -6.20
CA SER A 333 -17.62 13.87 -6.12
C SER A 333 -18.44 14.35 -7.33
N GLU A 334 -19.33 13.51 -7.82
CA GLU A 334 -20.18 13.84 -8.98
C GLU A 334 -21.04 15.08 -8.73
N VAL A 335 -21.47 15.28 -7.48
CA VAL A 335 -22.29 16.44 -7.07
C VAL A 335 -21.52 17.75 -7.28
N LEU A 336 -20.25 17.79 -6.86
CA LEU A 336 -19.44 19.01 -7.00
C LEU A 336 -18.99 19.22 -8.43
N LYS A 337 -18.62 18.15 -9.15
CA LYS A 337 -18.31 18.21 -10.59
C LYS A 337 -19.47 18.76 -11.41
N THR A 338 -20.70 18.34 -11.11
CA THR A 338 -21.91 18.82 -11.81
C THR A 338 -22.18 20.29 -11.49
N LYS A 339 -22.01 20.72 -10.23
CA LYS A 339 -22.15 22.13 -9.85
C LYS A 339 -21.06 23.02 -10.48
N LEU A 340 -19.81 22.60 -10.44
CA LEU A 340 -18.71 23.32 -11.09
C LEU A 340 -18.90 23.39 -12.61
N ASN A 341 -19.34 22.30 -13.23
CA ASN A 341 -19.66 22.31 -14.66
C ASN A 341 -20.76 23.34 -15.02
N LYS A 342 -21.80 23.46 -14.18
CA LYS A 342 -22.87 24.46 -14.39
C LYS A 342 -22.39 25.91 -14.24
N LEU A 343 -21.43 26.15 -13.32
CA LEU A 343 -20.82 27.46 -13.12
C LEU A 343 -19.95 27.88 -14.32
N PHE A 344 -19.13 26.95 -14.84
CA PHE A 344 -18.25 27.23 -15.98
C PHE A 344 -18.94 27.19 -17.34
N LEU A 345 -20.15 26.60 -17.45
CA LEU A 345 -20.95 26.62 -18.69
C LEU A 345 -21.92 27.83 -18.76
N LYS A 346 -22.02 28.64 -17.69
CA LYS A 346 -22.83 29.86 -17.66
C LYS A 346 -22.09 31.08 -18.20
N ASP A 347 -20.76 30.99 -18.31
CA ASP A 347 -19.86 32.06 -18.79
C ASP A 347 -19.32 31.79 -20.20
N SER A 348 -19.84 30.80 -20.92
CA SER A 348 -19.58 30.50 -22.33
C SER A 348 -20.92 30.55 -23.13
#